data_1ee415f55028d619c5533fa2ea3f877f
#
_entry.id   1ee415f55028d619c5533fa2ea3f877f
#
_cell.length_a   1.000
_cell.length_b   1.000
_cell.length_c   1.000
_cell.angle_alpha   90.00
_cell.angle_beta   90.00
_cell.angle_gamma   90.00
#
_symmetry.space_group_name_H-M   'P 1'
#
loop_
_entity.id
_entity.type
_entity.pdbx_description
1 polymer ?
#
loop_
_entity_poly.entity_id
_entity_poly.type
_entity_poly.pdbx_seq_one_letter_code
_entity_poly.pdbx_strand_id
1 'polypeptide(L)'
;LLLPYMASALVIASFTFVLDSYVIPPANVKRINYQNKYVKNKAIDYGVNIQLQVTPGEIAYMSRFENSSKTAYNFSLETFKDKKLVSRMVATTAVYDTLYRWSMKNYMIRNFRGMREEIKKGATLDTIIPIEPRDFLIAENDHEKMTSPELKAYIDRQKMRGVANIKSFEIEYERRFAM
;
A
#
# COMPACT_ATOMS: atom_id res chain seq x y z
N LEU A 1 32.56 -37.00 14.74
CA LEU A 1 32.29 -37.08 13.27
C LEU A 1 31.16 -36.15 12.80
N LEU A 2 30.17 -35.78 13.63
CA LEU A 2 29.04 -34.88 13.28
C LEU A 2 29.41 -33.38 13.29
N LEU A 3 30.38 -32.97 14.06
CA LEU A 3 30.73 -31.57 14.29
C LEU A 3 31.14 -30.80 13.01
N PRO A 4 31.96 -31.34 12.09
CA PRO A 4 32.26 -30.65 10.84
C PRO A 4 31.07 -30.53 9.90
N TYR A 5 30.16 -31.48 9.88
CA TYR A 5 28.93 -31.39 9.08
C TYR A 5 27.97 -30.33 9.62
N MET A 6 27.83 -30.22 10.93
CA MET A 6 27.03 -29.14 11.53
C MET A 6 27.63 -27.76 11.28
N ALA A 7 28.96 -27.63 11.34
CA ALA A 7 29.64 -26.39 11.05
C ALA A 7 29.44 -25.96 9.59
N SER A 8 29.59 -26.89 8.64
CA SER A 8 29.36 -26.60 7.22
C SER A 8 27.90 -26.25 6.92
N ALA A 9 26.94 -26.96 7.52
CA ALA A 9 25.53 -26.64 7.39
C ALA A 9 25.19 -25.23 7.91
N LEU A 10 25.74 -24.84 9.05
CA LEU A 10 25.55 -23.52 9.63
C LEU A 10 26.14 -22.41 8.76
N VAL A 11 27.32 -22.62 8.15
CA VAL A 11 27.94 -21.68 7.23
C VAL A 11 27.07 -21.51 5.97
N ILE A 12 26.59 -22.62 5.38
CA ILE A 12 25.73 -22.57 4.20
C ILE A 12 24.41 -21.86 4.51
N ALA A 13 23.75 -22.20 5.61
CA ALA A 13 22.50 -21.57 6.02
C ALA A 13 22.67 -20.06 6.24
N SER A 14 23.75 -19.64 6.93
CA SER A 14 24.05 -18.23 7.17
C SER A 14 24.30 -17.48 5.85
N PHE A 15 25.04 -18.09 4.93
CA PHE A 15 25.32 -17.49 3.63
C PHE A 15 24.06 -17.34 2.79
N THR A 16 23.22 -18.39 2.73
CA THR A 16 21.92 -18.36 2.02
C THR A 16 21.01 -17.30 2.61
N PHE A 17 20.93 -17.20 3.93
CA PHE A 17 20.14 -16.17 4.61
C PHE A 17 20.58 -14.75 4.24
N VAL A 18 21.88 -14.48 4.21
CA VAL A 18 22.41 -13.16 3.80
C VAL A 18 22.08 -12.86 2.35
N LEU A 19 22.22 -13.85 1.45
CA LEU A 19 21.87 -13.69 0.04
C LEU A 19 20.41 -13.32 -0.14
N ASP A 20 19.49 -14.09 0.45
CA ASP A 20 18.04 -13.90 0.28
C ASP A 20 17.53 -12.60 0.94
N SER A 21 18.13 -12.22 2.06
CA SER A 21 17.68 -11.06 2.81
C SER A 21 18.20 -9.73 2.28
N TYR A 22 19.41 -9.70 1.70
CA TYR A 22 20.10 -8.44 1.39
C TYR A 22 20.64 -8.33 -0.03
N VAL A 23 21.04 -9.42 -0.67
CA VAL A 23 21.67 -9.39 -2.00
C VAL A 23 20.69 -9.59 -3.13
N ILE A 24 19.80 -10.56 -3.00
CA ILE A 24 18.80 -10.89 -4.05
C ILE A 24 17.78 -9.77 -4.25
N PRO A 25 17.20 -9.12 -3.21
CA PRO A 25 16.20 -8.07 -3.41
C PRO A 25 16.66 -6.91 -4.31
N PRO A 26 17.83 -6.26 -4.10
CA PRO A 26 18.29 -5.20 -5.00
C PRO A 26 18.61 -5.69 -6.42
N ALA A 27 19.02 -6.95 -6.59
CA ALA A 27 19.19 -7.55 -7.91
C ALA A 27 17.83 -7.74 -8.61
N ASN A 28 16.80 -8.16 -7.88
CA ASN A 28 15.43 -8.29 -8.37
C ASN A 28 14.84 -6.96 -8.83
N VAL A 29 15.17 -5.83 -8.18
CA VAL A 29 14.75 -4.50 -8.65
C VAL A 29 15.16 -4.28 -10.09
N LYS A 30 16.41 -4.57 -10.45
CA LYS A 30 16.90 -4.41 -11.82
C LYS A 30 16.20 -5.36 -12.78
N ARG A 31 16.03 -6.63 -12.39
CA ARG A 31 15.34 -7.65 -13.18
C ARG A 31 13.89 -7.27 -13.47
N ILE A 32 13.14 -6.89 -12.44
CA ILE A 32 11.71 -6.56 -12.56
C ILE A 32 11.52 -5.27 -13.36
N ASN A 33 12.38 -4.26 -13.15
CA ASN A 33 12.34 -3.03 -13.95
C ASN A 33 12.62 -3.30 -15.43
N TYR A 34 13.57 -4.18 -15.73
CA TYR A 34 13.82 -4.61 -17.10
C TYR A 34 12.63 -5.36 -17.70
N GLN A 35 12.04 -6.31 -16.96
CA GLN A 35 10.85 -7.04 -17.40
C GLN A 35 9.66 -6.11 -17.65
N ASN A 36 9.43 -5.13 -16.75
CA ASN A 36 8.33 -4.17 -16.90
C ASN A 36 8.54 -3.25 -18.11
N LYS A 37 9.79 -2.90 -18.42
CA LYS A 37 10.13 -2.00 -19.53
C LYS A 37 10.12 -2.69 -20.90
N TYR A 38 10.57 -3.94 -20.99
CA TYR A 38 10.84 -4.60 -22.27
C TYR A 38 9.98 -5.83 -22.56
N VAL A 39 9.47 -6.49 -21.52
CA VAL A 39 8.73 -7.77 -21.67
C VAL A 39 7.25 -7.60 -21.37
N LYS A 40 6.94 -6.96 -20.25
CA LYS A 40 5.56 -6.65 -19.88
C LYS A 40 5.27 -5.20 -20.28
N ASN A 41 4.64 -4.99 -21.42
CA ASN A 41 4.19 -3.66 -21.88
C ASN A 41 3.14 -2.98 -20.96
N LYS A 42 3.04 -3.40 -19.70
CA LYS A 42 2.15 -2.84 -18.68
C LYS A 42 2.88 -2.82 -17.34
N ALA A 43 3.57 -1.72 -17.03
CA ALA A 43 3.59 -1.29 -15.65
C ALA A 43 2.11 -1.19 -15.21
N ILE A 44 1.75 -1.74 -14.04
CA ILE A 44 0.41 -1.53 -13.49
C ILE A 44 0.34 -0.05 -13.13
N ASP A 45 -0.15 0.74 -14.07
CA ASP A 45 -0.25 2.19 -13.96
C ASP A 45 -1.57 2.62 -13.30
N TYR A 46 -2.39 1.63 -12.89
CA TYR A 46 -3.66 1.89 -12.23
C TYR A 46 -4.01 0.80 -11.21
N GLY A 47 -4.62 1.19 -10.12
CA GLY A 47 -5.28 0.31 -9.15
C GLY A 47 -6.79 0.42 -9.26
N VAL A 48 -7.53 -0.65 -8.96
CA VAL A 48 -9.00 -0.67 -8.95
C VAL A 48 -9.54 -1.16 -7.62
N ASN A 49 -10.69 -0.61 -7.21
CA ASN A 49 -11.39 -0.99 -5.97
C ASN A 49 -10.46 -0.97 -4.74
N ILE A 50 -9.74 0.14 -4.58
CA ILE A 50 -8.78 0.33 -3.50
C ILE A 50 -9.54 0.77 -2.26
N GLN A 51 -9.40 0.01 -1.19
CA GLN A 51 -9.92 0.36 0.13
C GLN A 51 -8.80 0.22 1.17
N LEU A 52 -8.59 1.26 1.94
CA LEU A 52 -7.57 1.26 2.99
C LEU A 52 -7.97 2.12 4.17
N GLN A 53 -7.48 1.74 5.34
CA GLN A 53 -7.59 2.56 6.53
C GLN A 53 -6.50 3.64 6.52
N VAL A 54 -6.93 4.89 6.57
CA VAL A 54 -6.04 6.08 6.57
C VAL A 54 -5.47 6.29 7.97
N THR A 55 -6.37 6.39 8.93
CA THR A 55 -6.09 6.48 10.37
C THR A 55 -7.11 5.60 11.11
N PRO A 56 -6.90 5.29 12.40
CA PRO A 56 -7.89 4.55 13.18
C PRO A 56 -9.26 5.23 13.11
N GLY A 57 -10.24 4.54 12.52
CA GLY A 57 -11.59 5.07 12.33
C GLY A 57 -11.81 5.86 11.03
N GLU A 58 -10.81 6.02 10.17
CA GLU A 58 -10.97 6.65 8.86
C GLU A 58 -10.64 5.66 7.75
N ILE A 59 -11.57 5.47 6.82
CA ILE A 59 -11.45 4.56 5.69
C ILE A 59 -11.56 5.35 4.40
N ALA A 60 -10.54 5.23 3.54
CA ALA A 60 -10.59 5.75 2.19
C ALA A 60 -10.96 4.63 1.20
N TYR A 61 -11.78 4.99 0.23
CA TYR A 61 -12.10 4.14 -0.90
C TYR A 61 -11.95 4.93 -2.20
N MET A 62 -11.43 4.27 -3.23
CA MET A 62 -11.39 4.80 -4.59
C MET A 62 -11.67 3.68 -5.59
N SER A 63 -12.52 3.95 -6.58
CA SER A 63 -12.85 2.94 -7.58
C SER A 63 -11.69 2.65 -8.53
N ARG A 64 -10.87 3.66 -8.82
CA ARG A 64 -9.68 3.56 -9.67
C ARG A 64 -8.67 4.62 -9.26
N PHE A 65 -7.41 4.27 -9.25
CA PHE A 65 -6.30 5.21 -9.17
C PHE A 65 -5.41 5.07 -10.40
N GLU A 66 -5.06 6.18 -11.03
CA GLU A 66 -4.16 6.25 -12.16
C GLU A 66 -2.85 6.92 -11.73
N ASN A 67 -1.76 6.19 -11.85
CA ASN A 67 -0.46 6.64 -11.35
C ASN A 67 0.18 7.73 -12.23
N SER A 68 -0.03 7.67 -13.55
CA SER A 68 0.49 8.65 -14.50
C SER A 68 0.00 10.07 -14.22
N SER A 69 -1.28 10.20 -13.89
CA SER A 69 -1.94 11.47 -13.55
C SER A 69 -2.06 11.69 -12.04
N LYS A 70 -1.62 10.73 -11.19
CA LYS A 70 -1.80 10.71 -9.73
C LYS A 70 -3.23 10.99 -9.30
N THR A 71 -4.20 10.48 -10.04
CA THR A 71 -5.61 10.79 -9.88
C THR A 71 -6.40 9.58 -9.38
N ALA A 72 -7.11 9.74 -8.29
CA ALA A 72 -8.13 8.82 -7.81
C ALA A 72 -9.50 9.21 -8.35
N TYR A 73 -10.27 8.23 -8.81
CA TYR A 73 -11.64 8.40 -9.32
C TYR A 73 -12.64 7.83 -8.33
N ASN A 74 -13.77 8.50 -8.20
CA ASN A 74 -14.84 8.16 -7.25
C ASN A 74 -14.27 7.96 -5.83
N PHE A 75 -13.55 8.96 -5.37
CA PHE A 75 -12.93 8.94 -4.06
C PHE A 75 -13.98 9.13 -2.96
N SER A 76 -13.88 8.34 -1.90
CA SER A 76 -14.63 8.58 -0.67
C SER A 76 -13.74 8.41 0.55
N LEU A 77 -13.95 9.27 1.55
CA LEU A 77 -13.33 9.19 2.86
C LEU A 77 -14.44 9.14 3.91
N GLU A 78 -14.47 8.08 4.68
CA GLU A 78 -15.45 7.82 5.71
C GLU A 78 -14.79 7.87 7.08
N THR A 79 -15.37 8.67 7.99
CA THR A 79 -14.90 8.77 9.38
C THR A 79 -15.90 8.13 10.31
N PHE A 80 -15.42 7.16 11.10
CA PHE A 80 -16.21 6.44 12.09
C PHE A 80 -15.77 6.83 13.50
N LYS A 81 -16.73 7.01 14.40
CA LYS A 81 -16.50 7.17 15.83
C LYS A 81 -17.42 6.21 16.56
N ASP A 82 -16.87 5.40 17.47
CA ASP A 82 -17.62 4.38 18.21
C ASP A 82 -18.45 3.45 17.29
N LYS A 83 -17.83 3.02 16.18
CA LYS A 83 -18.45 2.19 15.13
C LYS A 83 -19.64 2.84 14.41
N LYS A 84 -19.86 4.14 14.58
CA LYS A 84 -20.89 4.92 13.87
C LYS A 84 -20.25 5.84 12.86
N LEU A 85 -20.83 5.92 11.67
CA LEU A 85 -20.39 6.87 10.64
C LEU A 85 -20.75 8.28 11.09
N VAL A 86 -19.74 9.15 11.24
CA VAL A 86 -19.93 10.55 11.65
C VAL A 86 -19.70 11.54 10.51
N SER A 87 -18.88 11.17 9.52
CA SER A 87 -18.66 11.99 8.33
C SER A 87 -18.38 11.11 7.12
N ARG A 88 -18.85 11.55 5.96
CA ARG A 88 -18.51 10.97 4.66
C ARG A 88 -18.23 12.07 3.66
N MET A 89 -17.02 12.10 3.16
CA MET A 89 -16.63 12.94 2.03
C MET A 89 -16.61 12.07 0.77
N VAL A 90 -17.19 12.58 -0.30
CA VAL A 90 -17.11 11.98 -1.65
C VAL A 90 -16.61 13.03 -2.62
N ALA A 91 -15.81 12.61 -3.58
CA ALA A 91 -15.32 13.47 -4.67
C ALA A 91 -15.30 12.69 -5.98
N THR A 92 -15.62 13.34 -7.08
CA THR A 92 -15.56 12.71 -8.41
C THR A 92 -14.10 12.32 -8.73
N THR A 93 -13.17 13.22 -8.45
CA THR A 93 -11.73 12.97 -8.60
C THR A 93 -10.97 13.58 -7.43
N ALA A 94 -9.89 12.89 -7.03
CA ALA A 94 -8.93 13.38 -6.04
C ALA A 94 -7.53 13.25 -6.63
N VAL A 95 -6.83 14.38 -6.79
CA VAL A 95 -5.50 14.45 -7.36
C VAL A 95 -4.49 14.55 -6.23
N TYR A 96 -3.52 13.64 -6.21
CA TYR A 96 -2.40 13.68 -5.27
C TYR A 96 -1.33 14.64 -5.79
N ASP A 97 -0.92 15.59 -4.97
CA ASP A 97 0.19 16.49 -5.26
C ASP A 97 1.49 16.01 -4.59
N THR A 98 1.78 16.47 -3.39
CA THR A 98 2.98 16.12 -2.61
C THR A 98 2.68 16.22 -1.12
N LEU A 99 3.47 15.56 -0.29
CA LEU A 99 3.38 15.69 1.17
C LEU A 99 1.95 15.48 1.71
N TYR A 100 1.29 14.39 1.27
CA TYR A 100 -0.07 14.02 1.69
C TYR A 100 -1.18 15.01 1.29
N ARG A 101 -0.89 15.97 0.41
CA ARG A 101 -1.87 16.92 -0.09
C ARG A 101 -2.68 16.30 -1.23
N TRP A 102 -4.00 16.37 -1.08
CA TRP A 102 -4.96 15.91 -2.06
C TRP A 102 -5.88 17.04 -2.47
N SER A 103 -6.07 17.25 -3.76
CA SER A 103 -7.02 18.20 -4.33
C SER A 103 -8.26 17.46 -4.82
N MET A 104 -9.37 17.65 -4.12
CA MET A 104 -10.67 17.04 -4.41
C MET A 104 -11.44 17.91 -5.40
N LYS A 105 -12.02 17.29 -6.44
CA LYS A 105 -12.89 17.99 -7.39
C LYS A 105 -14.32 17.48 -7.29
N ASN A 106 -15.28 18.40 -7.37
CA ASN A 106 -16.71 18.12 -7.21
C ASN A 106 -16.98 17.31 -5.95
N TYR A 107 -16.62 17.90 -4.82
CA TYR A 107 -16.76 17.24 -3.53
C TYR A 107 -18.10 17.50 -2.86
N MET A 108 -18.51 16.55 -2.03
CA MET A 108 -19.61 16.64 -1.09
C MET A 108 -19.19 16.01 0.25
N ILE A 109 -19.33 16.79 1.32
CA ILE A 109 -19.10 16.33 2.71
C ILE A 109 -20.46 16.25 3.39
N ARG A 110 -20.74 15.12 4.02
CA ARG A 110 -21.94 14.88 4.82
C ARG A 110 -21.51 14.60 6.26
N ASN A 111 -21.88 15.46 7.18
CA ASN A 111 -21.63 15.26 8.61
C ASN A 111 -22.93 14.83 9.29
N PHE A 112 -22.89 13.73 10.00
CA PHE A 112 -24.03 13.13 10.66
C PHE A 112 -24.05 13.51 12.14
N ARG A 113 -25.09 14.21 12.58
CA ARG A 113 -25.32 14.58 13.99
C ARG A 113 -26.65 14.00 14.47
N GLY A 114 -26.66 12.73 14.85
CA GLY A 114 -27.87 12.02 15.18
C GLY A 114 -28.80 11.87 13.95
N MET A 115 -29.99 12.43 14.01
CA MET A 115 -30.94 12.43 12.88
C MET A 115 -30.79 13.62 11.92
N ARG A 116 -29.83 14.50 12.14
CA ARG A 116 -29.58 15.68 11.30
C ARG A 116 -28.31 15.47 10.48
N GLU A 117 -28.36 15.89 9.22
CA GLU A 117 -27.21 15.94 8.33
C GLU A 117 -26.86 17.37 8.00
N GLU A 118 -25.56 17.67 8.02
CA GLU A 118 -25.00 18.91 7.48
C GLU A 118 -24.27 18.56 6.18
N ILE A 119 -24.68 19.17 5.07
CA ILE A 119 -24.13 18.90 3.75
C ILE A 119 -23.36 20.13 3.26
N LYS A 120 -22.08 19.92 2.91
CA LYS A 120 -21.22 20.91 2.24
C LYS A 120 -20.84 20.41 0.87
N LYS A 121 -20.99 21.24 -0.17
CA LYS A 121 -20.62 20.91 -1.55
C LYS A 121 -19.76 22.03 -2.11
N GLY A 122 -18.83 21.67 -3.01
CA GLY A 122 -18.03 22.65 -3.70
C GLY A 122 -17.30 22.07 -4.91
N ALA A 123 -16.73 22.95 -5.71
CA ALA A 123 -16.01 22.55 -6.90
C ALA A 123 -14.63 21.95 -6.59
N THR A 124 -13.90 22.57 -5.67
CA THR A 124 -12.52 22.17 -5.29
C THR A 124 -12.32 22.26 -3.78
N LEU A 125 -11.57 21.32 -3.23
CA LEU A 125 -11.16 21.32 -1.83
C LEU A 125 -9.77 20.71 -1.72
N ASP A 126 -8.81 21.46 -1.21
CA ASP A 126 -7.48 20.95 -0.87
C ASP A 126 -7.48 20.49 0.58
N THR A 127 -7.03 19.26 0.80
CA THR A 127 -7.00 18.65 2.13
C THR A 127 -5.74 17.78 2.28
N ILE A 128 -5.34 17.54 3.51
CA ILE A 128 -4.22 16.65 3.84
C ILE A 128 -4.82 15.32 4.29
N ILE A 129 -4.48 14.25 3.54
CA ILE A 129 -4.87 12.88 3.88
C ILE A 129 -3.58 12.07 3.94
N PRO A 130 -3.25 11.43 5.08
CA PRO A 130 -1.96 10.76 5.29
C PRO A 130 -1.87 9.42 4.56
N ILE A 131 -2.13 9.43 3.25
CA ILE A 131 -1.94 8.33 2.31
C ILE A 131 -1.17 8.79 1.08
N GLU A 132 -0.31 7.92 0.58
CA GLU A 132 0.46 8.14 -0.64
C GLU A 132 0.17 7.05 -1.68
N PRO A 133 0.38 7.32 -2.99
CA PRO A 133 0.20 6.31 -4.04
C PRO A 133 0.95 5.00 -3.79
N ARG A 134 2.13 5.06 -3.21
CA ARG A 134 2.93 3.87 -2.84
C ARG A 134 2.30 3.00 -1.74
N ASP A 135 1.30 3.49 -1.03
CA ASP A 135 0.65 2.74 0.04
C ASP A 135 -0.38 1.74 -0.51
N PHE A 136 -0.85 1.94 -1.74
CA PHE A 136 -1.91 1.13 -2.36
C PHE A 136 -1.63 0.72 -3.81
N LEU A 137 -0.64 1.32 -4.49
CA LEU A 137 -0.15 0.88 -5.79
C LEU A 137 0.97 -0.13 -5.62
N ILE A 138 0.59 -1.38 -5.39
CA ILE A 138 1.55 -2.45 -5.18
C ILE A 138 1.39 -3.45 -6.30
N ALA A 139 2.45 -3.64 -7.05
CA ALA A 139 2.53 -4.74 -8.01
C ALA A 139 2.68 -6.06 -7.25
N GLU A 140 2.09 -7.12 -7.79
CA GLU A 140 2.08 -8.47 -7.22
C GLU A 140 3.49 -8.97 -6.83
N ASN A 141 4.53 -8.52 -7.52
CA ASN A 141 5.92 -8.94 -7.31
C ASN A 141 6.78 -7.90 -6.56
N ASP A 142 6.18 -6.87 -5.96
CA ASP A 142 6.96 -5.84 -5.25
C ASP A 142 7.61 -6.38 -3.96
N HIS A 143 7.07 -7.45 -3.37
CA HIS A 143 7.68 -8.15 -2.25
C HIS A 143 9.09 -8.69 -2.57
N GLU A 144 9.35 -9.08 -3.82
CA GLU A 144 10.66 -9.58 -4.26
C GLU A 144 11.75 -8.49 -4.32
N LYS A 145 11.36 -7.21 -4.33
CA LYS A 145 12.27 -6.06 -4.41
C LYS A 145 12.72 -5.57 -3.04
N MET A 146 12.02 -5.95 -1.98
CA MET A 146 12.23 -5.45 -0.63
C MET A 146 13.23 -6.33 0.11
N THR A 147 14.16 -5.71 0.84
CA THR A 147 14.98 -6.44 1.83
C THR A 147 14.12 -6.95 2.98
N SER A 148 14.59 -7.95 3.73
CA SER A 148 13.79 -8.53 4.82
C SER A 148 13.35 -7.51 5.88
N PRO A 149 14.18 -6.54 6.31
CA PRO A 149 13.73 -5.47 7.22
C PRO A 149 12.68 -4.55 6.61
N GLU A 150 12.84 -4.18 5.32
CA GLU A 150 11.86 -3.35 4.60
C GLU A 150 10.51 -4.06 4.43
N LEU A 151 10.56 -5.35 4.09
CA LEU A 151 9.39 -6.20 3.94
C LEU A 151 8.61 -6.31 5.25
N LYS A 152 9.31 -6.52 6.38
CA LYS A 152 8.68 -6.54 7.70
C LYS A 152 8.02 -5.21 8.05
N ALA A 153 8.75 -4.11 7.91
CA ALA A 153 8.22 -2.77 8.18
C ALA A 153 7.02 -2.43 7.27
N TYR A 154 7.03 -2.93 6.04
CA TYR A 154 5.92 -2.80 5.11
C TYR A 154 4.70 -3.60 5.58
N ILE A 155 4.86 -4.89 5.92
CA ILE A 155 3.79 -5.77 6.44
C ILE A 155 3.14 -5.15 7.68
N ASP A 156 3.94 -4.69 8.65
CA ASP A 156 3.44 -4.09 9.88
C ASP A 156 2.61 -2.84 9.61
N ARG A 157 3.03 -1.97 8.70
CA ARG A 157 2.25 -0.78 8.28
C ARG A 157 0.94 -1.17 7.61
N GLN A 158 0.94 -2.16 6.72
CA GLN A 158 -0.27 -2.58 6.02
C GLN A 158 -1.27 -3.29 6.96
N LYS A 159 -0.78 -4.04 7.94
CA LYS A 159 -1.63 -4.62 9.01
C LYS A 159 -2.35 -3.54 9.82
N MET A 160 -1.64 -2.49 10.20
CA MET A 160 -2.24 -1.36 10.92
C MET A 160 -3.31 -0.64 10.07
N ARG A 161 -3.18 -0.64 8.74
CA ARG A 161 -4.13 -0.05 7.79
C ARG A 161 -5.27 -0.97 7.37
N GLY A 162 -5.29 -2.22 7.84
CA GLY A 162 -6.35 -3.18 7.53
C GLY A 162 -6.43 -3.58 6.05
N VAL A 163 -5.34 -3.46 5.30
CA VAL A 163 -5.31 -3.84 3.88
C VAL A 163 -5.37 -5.36 3.74
N ALA A 164 -6.35 -5.86 3.00
CA ALA A 164 -6.62 -7.30 2.94
C ALA A 164 -5.58 -8.12 2.14
N ASN A 165 -4.84 -7.51 1.22
CA ASN A 165 -4.00 -8.24 0.26
C ASN A 165 -2.51 -8.27 0.64
N ILE A 166 -2.19 -8.61 1.90
CA ILE A 166 -0.81 -8.71 2.39
C ILE A 166 -0.29 -10.15 2.51
N LYS A 167 -1.13 -11.16 2.26
CA LYS A 167 -0.74 -12.56 2.45
C LYS A 167 0.48 -12.98 1.64
N SER A 168 0.62 -12.51 0.40
CA SER A 168 1.78 -12.81 -0.44
C SER A 168 3.09 -12.26 0.16
N PHE A 169 3.02 -11.09 0.79
CA PHE A 169 4.16 -10.47 1.48
C PHE A 169 4.52 -11.22 2.76
N GLU A 170 3.54 -11.68 3.52
CA GLU A 170 3.76 -12.51 4.72
C GLU A 170 4.40 -13.85 4.35
N ILE A 171 3.87 -14.55 3.35
CA ILE A 171 4.41 -15.82 2.87
C ILE A 171 5.87 -15.66 2.42
N GLU A 172 6.16 -14.59 1.68
CA GLU A 172 7.53 -14.30 1.25
C GLU A 172 8.47 -14.03 2.42
N TYR A 173 7.99 -13.26 3.42
CA TYR A 173 8.76 -12.98 4.62
C TYR A 173 9.08 -14.28 5.38
N GLU A 174 8.06 -15.10 5.68
CA GLU A 174 8.24 -16.38 6.38
C GLU A 174 9.16 -17.35 5.60
N ARG A 175 9.01 -17.38 4.26
CA ARG A 175 9.86 -18.23 3.40
C ARG A 175 11.34 -17.92 3.58
N ARG A 176 11.73 -16.65 3.75
CA ARG A 176 13.13 -16.25 3.94
C ARG A 176 13.74 -16.71 5.26
N PHE A 177 12.90 -17.06 6.24
CA PHE A 177 13.33 -17.56 7.56
C PHE A 177 13.11 -19.06 7.73
N ALA A 178 12.42 -19.72 6.81
CA ALA A 178 12.10 -21.16 6.89
C ALA A 178 13.20 -22.07 6.30
N MET A 179 14.38 -21.55 5.98
CA MET A 179 15.51 -22.30 5.42
C MET A 179 16.42 -22.92 6.47
#